data_5ca5c2b003be2693b3ae2ea909b95e8a
#
_entry.id   5ca5c2b003be2693b3ae2ea909b95e8a
#
_cell.length_a   1.000
_cell.length_b   1.000
_cell.length_c   1.000
_cell.angle_alpha   90.00
_cell.angle_beta   90.00
_cell.angle_gamma   90.00
#
_symmetry.space_group_name_H-M   'P 1'
#
loop_
_entity.id
_entity.type
_entity.pdbx_description
1 polymer ?
#
loop_
_entity_poly.entity_id
_entity_poly.type
_entity_poly.pdbx_seq_one_letter_code
_entity_poly.pdbx_strand_id
1 'polypeptide(L)'
;MTVLITGASAGFGEAMCRTFVRAGFRVVGAARRMDKLQGLRDELGGSFYPLELDLTDRPSVAAALASLPPPFGEIDCLINNGGLALGLDAADRADFADWETMIETNVLGLAYLTRLVLPQ
;
A
#
# COMPACT_ATOMS: atom_id res chain seq x y z
N MET A 1 -16.36 -5.77 -5.95
CA MET A 1 -14.98 -5.51 -6.44
C MET A 1 -14.13 -5.06 -5.26
N THR A 2 -12.93 -5.59 -5.16
CA THR A 2 -11.97 -5.26 -4.11
C THR A 2 -10.78 -4.51 -4.69
N VAL A 3 -10.48 -3.35 -4.10
CA VAL A 3 -9.38 -2.48 -4.51
C VAL A 3 -8.30 -2.51 -3.44
N LEU A 4 -7.05 -2.80 -3.84
CA LEU A 4 -5.89 -2.69 -2.95
C LEU A 4 -5.18 -1.37 -3.23
N ILE A 5 -5.03 -0.55 -2.21
CA ILE A 5 -4.40 0.76 -2.30
C ILE A 5 -3.18 0.79 -1.38
N THR A 6 -2.00 0.99 -1.94
CA THR A 6 -0.78 1.19 -1.13
C THR A 6 -0.62 2.66 -0.74
N GLY A 7 0.14 2.92 0.32
CA GLY A 7 0.28 4.28 0.84
C GLY A 7 -1.00 4.85 1.41
N ALA A 8 -1.83 3.99 2.00
CA ALA A 8 -3.18 4.33 2.43
C ALA A 8 -3.23 5.17 3.72
N SER A 9 -2.11 5.34 4.43
CA SER A 9 -2.10 6.00 5.74
C SER A 9 -2.09 7.52 5.68
N ALA A 10 -1.93 8.12 4.52
CA ALA A 10 -1.85 9.57 4.36
C ALA A 10 -2.15 10.02 2.93
N GLY A 11 -2.41 11.31 2.75
CA GLY A 11 -2.49 11.97 1.46
C GLY A 11 -3.51 11.38 0.49
N PHE A 12 -3.08 11.19 -0.76
CA PHE A 12 -3.95 10.65 -1.82
C PHE A 12 -4.44 9.24 -1.52
N GLY A 13 -3.59 8.39 -0.93
CA GLY A 13 -3.99 7.01 -0.60
C GLY A 13 -5.13 6.97 0.39
N GLU A 14 -5.06 7.75 1.44
CA GLU A 14 -6.13 7.89 2.43
C GLU A 14 -7.42 8.42 1.80
N ALA A 15 -7.32 9.47 0.98
CA ALA A 15 -8.47 10.05 0.28
C ALA A 15 -9.12 9.04 -0.67
N MET A 16 -8.32 8.26 -1.40
CA MET A 16 -8.83 7.21 -2.28
C MET A 16 -9.56 6.11 -1.52
N CYS A 17 -9.05 5.71 -0.35
CA CYS A 17 -9.75 4.73 0.49
C CYS A 17 -11.17 5.18 0.81
N ARG A 18 -11.33 6.42 1.23
CA ARG A 18 -12.64 6.98 1.53
C ARG A 18 -13.54 7.02 0.29
N THR A 19 -13.00 7.48 -0.82
CA THR A 19 -13.74 7.61 -2.08
C THR A 19 -14.25 6.26 -2.57
N PHE A 20 -13.40 5.24 -2.59
CA PHE A 20 -13.80 3.92 -3.07
C PHE A 20 -14.80 3.23 -2.13
N VAL A 21 -14.62 3.34 -0.82
CA VAL A 21 -15.59 2.79 0.13
C VAL A 21 -16.96 3.45 -0.03
N ARG A 22 -16.99 4.78 -0.16
CA ARG A 22 -18.25 5.52 -0.39
C ARG A 22 -18.93 5.15 -1.71
N ALA A 23 -18.14 4.74 -2.70
CA ALA A 23 -18.66 4.28 -3.99
C ALA A 23 -19.13 2.81 -3.97
N GLY A 24 -19.04 2.13 -2.83
CA GLY A 24 -19.54 0.77 -2.66
C GLY A 24 -18.52 -0.33 -2.88
N PHE A 25 -17.23 -0.01 -3.01
CA PHE A 25 -16.17 -0.99 -3.16
C PHE A 25 -15.67 -1.48 -1.80
N ARG A 26 -15.15 -2.70 -1.78
CA ARG A 26 -14.30 -3.15 -0.68
C ARG A 26 -12.88 -2.64 -0.94
N VAL A 27 -12.23 -2.16 0.12
CA VAL A 27 -10.89 -1.57 0.03
C VAL A 27 -9.95 -2.24 1.01
N VAL A 28 -8.81 -2.72 0.51
CA VAL A 28 -7.66 -3.10 1.32
C VAL A 28 -6.70 -1.91 1.30
N GLY A 29 -6.55 -1.25 2.43
CA GLY A 29 -5.61 -0.13 2.57
C GLY A 29 -4.30 -0.61 3.18
N ALA A 30 -3.21 -0.49 2.44
CA ALA A 30 -1.91 -0.99 2.86
C ALA A 30 -0.93 0.13 3.17
N ALA A 31 -0.24 0.01 4.29
CA ALA A 31 0.80 0.93 4.72
C ALA A 31 1.65 0.29 5.82
N ARG A 32 2.78 0.93 6.15
CA ARG A 32 3.62 0.47 7.26
C ARG A 32 3.05 0.82 8.63
N ARG A 33 2.22 1.87 8.73
CA ARG A 33 1.73 2.43 9.99
C ARG A 33 0.31 1.97 10.28
N MET A 34 0.19 0.92 11.10
CA MET A 34 -1.11 0.33 11.44
C MET A 34 -2.01 1.25 12.25
N ASP A 35 -1.46 2.13 13.08
CA ASP A 35 -2.24 3.06 13.90
C ASP A 35 -3.16 3.93 13.03
N LYS A 36 -2.65 4.46 11.93
CA LYS A 36 -3.45 5.26 11.00
C LYS A 36 -4.45 4.44 10.21
N LEU A 37 -4.07 3.23 9.81
CA LEU A 37 -4.98 2.32 9.11
C LEU A 37 -6.14 1.89 10.02
N GLN A 38 -5.90 1.68 11.30
CA GLN A 38 -6.97 1.38 12.26
C GLN A 38 -7.95 2.54 12.41
N GLY A 39 -7.46 3.78 12.38
CA GLY A 39 -8.31 4.96 12.37
C GLY A 39 -9.25 4.97 11.15
N LEU A 40 -8.74 4.63 9.98
CA LEU A 40 -9.56 4.48 8.77
C LEU A 40 -10.57 3.34 8.90
N ARG A 41 -10.17 2.22 9.49
CA ARG A 41 -11.09 1.10 9.75
C ARG A 41 -12.25 1.53 10.64
N ASP A 42 -11.96 2.27 11.70
CA ASP A 42 -12.98 2.77 12.61
C ASP A 42 -13.95 3.73 11.90
N GLU A 43 -13.42 4.54 10.98
CA GLU A 43 -14.23 5.49 10.20
C GLU A 43 -15.05 4.79 9.12
N LEU A 44 -14.45 3.87 8.35
CA LEU A 44 -15.03 3.31 7.13
C LEU A 44 -15.78 2.00 7.33
N GLY A 45 -15.56 1.33 8.46
CA GLY A 45 -16.30 0.12 8.80
C GLY A 45 -15.88 -1.13 8.04
N GLY A 46 -16.81 -2.06 7.87
CA GLY A 46 -16.57 -3.41 7.37
C GLY A 46 -16.14 -3.51 5.92
N SER A 47 -16.26 -2.46 5.13
CA SER A 47 -15.79 -2.42 3.73
C SER A 47 -14.32 -2.08 3.59
N PHE A 48 -13.63 -1.77 4.68
CA PHE A 48 -12.22 -1.44 4.70
C PHE A 48 -11.43 -2.44 5.52
N TYR A 49 -10.34 -2.95 4.97
CA TYR A 49 -9.41 -3.85 5.67
C TYR A 49 -8.02 -3.21 5.75
N PRO A 50 -7.49 -2.99 6.95
CA PRO A 50 -6.14 -2.46 7.12
C PRO A 50 -5.11 -3.57 6.94
N LEU A 51 -4.13 -3.37 6.06
CA LEU A 51 -3.05 -4.32 5.80
C LEU A 51 -1.71 -3.68 6.09
N GLU A 52 -1.00 -4.21 7.08
CA GLU A 52 0.38 -3.79 7.33
C GLU A 52 1.28 -4.33 6.22
N LEU A 53 2.00 -3.42 5.54
CA LEU A 53 2.80 -3.78 4.38
C LEU A 53 4.05 -2.91 4.30
N ASP A 54 5.21 -3.57 4.24
CA ASP A 54 6.49 -2.94 3.93
C ASP A 54 6.94 -3.43 2.55
N LEU A 55 6.92 -2.54 1.57
CA LEU A 55 7.27 -2.87 0.18
C LEU A 55 8.72 -3.29 -0.01
N THR A 56 9.59 -3.04 0.96
CA THR A 56 11.00 -3.46 0.91
C THR A 56 11.24 -4.86 1.46
N ASP A 57 10.24 -5.44 2.12
CA ASP A 57 10.32 -6.78 2.71
C ASP A 57 9.48 -7.77 1.91
N ARG A 58 10.10 -8.37 0.89
CA ARG A 58 9.41 -9.27 -0.04
C ARG A 58 8.70 -10.47 0.62
N PRO A 59 9.33 -11.21 1.54
CA PRO A 59 8.65 -12.32 2.21
C PRO A 59 7.40 -11.85 2.96
N SER A 60 7.46 -10.69 3.63
CA SER A 60 6.32 -10.16 4.36
C SER A 60 5.20 -9.70 3.43
N VAL A 61 5.53 -9.17 2.25
CA VAL A 61 4.54 -8.78 1.24
C VAL A 61 3.73 -9.99 0.78
N ALA A 62 4.40 -11.08 0.42
CA ALA A 62 3.74 -12.31 0.00
C ALA A 62 2.86 -12.89 1.10
N ALA A 63 3.38 -12.93 2.34
CA ALA A 63 2.63 -13.41 3.50
C ALA A 63 1.41 -12.56 3.81
N ALA A 64 1.54 -11.23 3.72
CA ALA A 64 0.44 -10.30 3.96
C ALA A 64 -0.71 -10.51 2.98
N LEU A 65 -0.40 -10.63 1.69
CA LEU A 65 -1.42 -10.91 0.67
C LEU A 65 -2.11 -12.25 0.91
N ALA A 66 -1.35 -13.28 1.25
CA ALA A 66 -1.89 -14.61 1.54
C ALA A 66 -2.78 -14.63 2.79
N SER A 67 -2.61 -13.67 3.70
CA SER A 67 -3.36 -13.58 4.95
C SER A 67 -4.69 -12.85 4.83
N LEU A 68 -5.00 -12.25 3.68
CA LEU A 68 -6.23 -11.50 3.50
C LEU A 68 -7.46 -12.38 3.70
N PRO A 69 -8.36 -12.01 4.64
CA PRO A 69 -9.55 -12.81 4.88
C PRO A 69 -10.62 -12.58 3.81
N PRO A 70 -11.54 -13.53 3.60
CA PRO A 70 -12.73 -13.26 2.80
C PRO A 70 -13.52 -12.07 3.39
N PRO A 71 -14.10 -11.18 2.57
CA PRO A 71 -14.16 -11.18 1.11
C PRO A 71 -13.01 -10.41 0.44
N PHE A 72 -11.92 -10.10 1.16
CA PHE A 72 -10.82 -9.25 0.69
C PHE A 72 -9.72 -10.03 -0.07
N GLY A 73 -9.79 -11.35 -0.09
CA GLY A 73 -8.72 -12.20 -0.65
C GLY A 73 -8.54 -12.13 -2.16
N GLU A 74 -9.56 -11.69 -2.89
CA GLU A 74 -9.49 -11.53 -4.34
C GLU A 74 -9.40 -10.05 -4.69
N ILE A 75 -8.26 -9.63 -5.24
CA ILE A 75 -8.00 -8.24 -5.59
C ILE A 75 -8.32 -8.03 -7.08
N ASP A 76 -9.27 -7.16 -7.34
CA ASP A 76 -9.69 -6.82 -8.71
C ASP A 76 -8.94 -5.63 -9.29
N CYS A 77 -8.49 -4.74 -8.43
CA CYS A 77 -7.79 -3.52 -8.83
C CYS A 77 -6.66 -3.21 -7.85
N LEU A 78 -5.49 -2.90 -8.38
CA LEU A 78 -4.34 -2.46 -7.58
C LEU A 78 -4.03 -1.00 -7.91
N ILE A 79 -3.98 -0.16 -6.89
CA ILE A 79 -3.53 1.23 -6.99
C ILE A 79 -2.18 1.35 -6.29
N ASN A 80 -1.12 1.42 -7.07
CA ASN A 80 0.24 1.60 -6.59
C ASN A 80 0.48 3.08 -6.26
N ASN A 81 0.01 3.51 -5.09
CA ASN A 81 0.19 4.86 -4.59
C ASN A 81 1.32 4.95 -3.56
N GLY A 82 1.72 3.83 -2.96
CA GLY A 82 2.79 3.79 -1.97
C GLY A 82 4.13 4.15 -2.57
N GLY A 83 4.86 5.00 -1.87
CA GLY A 83 6.18 5.42 -2.28
C GLY A 83 6.75 6.41 -1.27
N LEU A 84 7.99 6.78 -1.45
CA LEU A 84 8.65 7.76 -0.60
C LEU A 84 9.67 8.58 -1.38
N ALA A 85 9.95 9.78 -0.87
CA ALA A 85 11.03 10.62 -1.34
C ALA A 85 11.91 11.00 -0.15
N LEU A 86 13.21 10.84 -0.30
CA LEU A 86 14.19 11.10 0.75
C LEU A 86 15.24 12.10 0.27
N GLY A 87 15.61 13.03 1.15
CA GLY A 87 16.64 14.00 0.89
C GLY A 87 16.19 15.15 0.00
N LEU A 88 16.81 16.31 0.22
CA LEU A 88 16.57 17.54 -0.53
C LEU A 88 17.88 18.08 -1.14
N ASP A 89 18.98 17.35 -1.00
CA ASP A 89 20.28 17.78 -1.48
C ASP A 89 20.37 17.67 -3.01
N ALA A 90 21.26 18.45 -3.60
CA ALA A 90 21.61 18.30 -5.00
C ALA A 90 22.22 16.91 -5.25
N ALA A 91 22.04 16.39 -6.46
CA ALA A 91 22.40 15.02 -6.80
C ALA A 91 23.85 14.64 -6.48
N ASP A 92 24.76 15.58 -6.66
CA ASP A 92 26.19 15.37 -6.39
C ASP A 92 26.56 15.29 -4.91
N ARG A 93 25.60 15.67 -4.02
CA ARG A 93 25.78 15.68 -2.56
C ARG A 93 24.74 14.82 -1.84
N ALA A 94 23.85 14.17 -2.58
CA ALA A 94 22.82 13.32 -2.01
C ALA A 94 23.43 12.07 -1.37
N ASP A 95 22.79 11.59 -0.30
CA ASP A 95 23.15 10.31 0.29
C ASP A 95 22.68 9.17 -0.62
N PHE A 96 23.60 8.37 -1.11
CA PHE A 96 23.28 7.26 -2.01
C PHE A 96 22.40 6.19 -1.33
N ALA A 97 22.51 6.03 0.00
CA ALA A 97 21.62 5.13 0.75
C ALA A 97 20.15 5.56 0.64
N ASP A 98 19.88 6.86 0.56
CA ASP A 98 18.52 7.36 0.30
C ASP A 98 18.02 6.95 -1.08
N TRP A 99 18.89 7.01 -2.09
CA TRP A 99 18.55 6.56 -3.44
C TRP A 99 18.26 5.08 -3.50
N GLU A 100 19.08 4.27 -2.83
CA GLU A 100 18.83 2.83 -2.74
C GLU A 100 17.47 2.53 -2.11
N THR A 101 17.15 3.20 -1.01
CA THR A 101 15.86 3.03 -0.33
C THR A 101 14.69 3.44 -1.22
N MET A 102 14.81 4.55 -1.94
CA MET A 102 13.78 5.00 -2.88
C MET A 102 13.56 4.00 -4.02
N ILE A 103 14.62 3.44 -4.58
CA ILE A 103 14.52 2.42 -5.64
C ILE A 103 13.91 1.13 -5.09
N GLU A 104 14.34 0.68 -3.92
CA GLU A 104 13.77 -0.51 -3.26
C GLU A 104 12.26 -0.36 -3.02
N THR A 105 11.81 0.81 -2.59
CA THR A 105 10.41 1.05 -2.29
C THR A 105 9.60 1.36 -3.54
N ASN A 106 10.05 2.35 -4.33
CA ASN A 106 9.25 2.94 -5.41
C ASN A 106 9.29 2.12 -6.70
N VAL A 107 10.34 1.33 -6.91
CA VAL A 107 10.53 0.54 -8.12
C VAL A 107 10.42 -0.94 -7.84
N LEU A 108 11.32 -1.50 -7.05
CA LEU A 108 11.34 -2.95 -6.79
C LEU A 108 10.13 -3.41 -6.00
N GLY A 109 9.77 -2.70 -4.94
CA GLY A 109 8.61 -3.03 -4.12
C GLY A 109 7.29 -2.94 -4.91
N LEU A 110 7.13 -1.89 -5.70
CA LEU A 110 5.97 -1.72 -6.58
C LEU A 110 5.88 -2.87 -7.60
N ALA A 111 6.98 -3.17 -8.25
CA ALA A 111 7.03 -4.22 -9.27
C ALA A 111 6.73 -5.59 -8.67
N TYR A 112 7.29 -5.90 -7.51
CA TYR A 112 7.07 -7.17 -6.84
C TYR A 112 5.61 -7.35 -6.41
N LEU A 113 5.02 -6.34 -5.76
CA LEU A 113 3.61 -6.38 -5.37
C LEU A 113 2.70 -6.55 -6.58
N THR A 114 2.95 -5.79 -7.63
CA THR A 114 2.18 -5.88 -8.88
C THR A 114 2.22 -7.28 -9.46
N ARG A 115 3.39 -7.90 -9.49
CA ARG A 115 3.57 -9.27 -9.99
C ARG A 115 2.77 -10.28 -9.16
N LEU A 116 2.71 -10.10 -7.85
CA LEU A 116 1.95 -11.00 -6.97
C LEU A 116 0.44 -10.86 -7.15
N VAL A 117 -0.05 -9.66 -7.46
CA VAL A 117 -1.47 -9.39 -7.61
C VAL A 117 -2.00 -9.79 -8.99
N LEU A 118 -1.19 -9.62 -10.05
CA LEU A 118 -1.63 -9.84 -11.43
C LEU A 118 -2.25 -11.21 -11.73
N PRO A 119 -1.82 -12.34 -11.14
CA PRO A 119 -2.44 -13.63 -11.42
C PRO A 119 -3.87 -13.82 -10.94
N GLN A 120 -4.42 -12.86 -10.19
CA GLN A 120 -5.76 -12.96 -9.59
C GLN A 120 -6.88 -12.54 -10.55
#